data_f16a935810c3af6730f17a9b9d15af3f
#
_entry.id   f16a935810c3af6730f17a9b9d15af3f
#
_cell.length_a   1.000
_cell.length_b   1.000
_cell.length_c   1.000
_cell.angle_alpha   90.00
_cell.angle_beta   90.00
_cell.angle_gamma   90.00
#
_symmetry.space_group_name_H-M   'P 1'
#
loop_
_entity.id
_entity.type
_entity.pdbx_description
1 polymer ?
#
loop_
_entity_poly.entity_id
_entity_poly.type
_entity_poly.pdbx_seq_one_letter_code
_entity_poly.pdbx_strand_id
1 'polypeptide(L)'
;MGDIILKCEKVSKKLTSKEGKCFNLKDISFEVGAGEVIGLIGRNGCGKTSLIKVLIGTYRLNDDLVNKGSGKVTLIGYDSKKNQKDYRNALSFVLIDNPFDKTLSPIGNGELYGPYYSGFSMDKYVENLNKFGVYSEKKWWRNDKNKSSELEDMSTGEVLKMQLAFSLSYPSSLLVMDEPTGNLDVEFRDSFYDVIRDYVSDEKHSVIISSHIIEEIEKISDKLLWIGKRKVDEGEEGYVRFFGTQDELKERYRMVEADKSVIDKIDGDMLVGKDVNEVHSQALVDVSKKKLSKEMEIYSRYADLKEIFYYVERL
;
A
#
# COMPACT_ATOMS: atom_id res chain seq x y z
N MET A 1 -16.80 10.61 -13.21
CA MET A 1 -15.66 10.68 -12.29
C MET A 1 -16.23 10.62 -10.89
N GLY A 2 -15.89 9.62 -10.09
CA GLY A 2 -16.32 9.54 -8.70
C GLY A 2 -15.74 10.70 -7.88
N ASP A 3 -16.35 10.98 -6.73
CA ASP A 3 -15.86 12.03 -5.83
C ASP A 3 -14.45 11.68 -5.32
N ILE A 4 -13.52 12.66 -5.37
CA ILE A 4 -12.17 12.48 -4.82
C ILE A 4 -12.26 12.54 -3.31
N ILE A 5 -11.87 11.47 -2.65
CA ILE A 5 -11.85 11.39 -1.19
C ILE A 5 -10.50 11.77 -0.59
N LEU A 6 -9.39 11.35 -1.21
CA LEU A 6 -8.04 11.73 -0.77
C LEU A 6 -7.34 12.49 -1.88
N LYS A 7 -6.70 13.61 -1.51
CA LYS A 7 -5.80 14.36 -2.37
C LYS A 7 -4.46 14.58 -1.69
N CYS A 8 -3.40 14.12 -2.34
CA CYS A 8 -2.02 14.32 -1.95
C CYS A 8 -1.36 15.25 -2.97
N GLU A 9 -0.87 16.43 -2.54
CA GLU A 9 -0.39 17.50 -3.42
C GLU A 9 1.04 17.86 -3.05
N LYS A 10 2.00 17.52 -3.94
CA LYS A 10 3.44 17.84 -3.83
C LYS A 10 4.02 17.55 -2.44
N VAL A 11 3.63 16.42 -1.88
CA VAL A 11 4.11 16.02 -0.55
C VAL A 11 5.58 15.64 -0.63
N SER A 12 6.38 16.32 0.19
CA SER A 12 7.79 16.01 0.37
C SER A 12 8.09 15.87 1.86
N LYS A 13 8.94 14.89 2.23
CA LYS A 13 9.33 14.66 3.61
C LYS A 13 10.75 14.15 3.69
N LYS A 14 11.64 14.94 4.30
CA LYS A 14 13.01 14.52 4.61
C LYS A 14 12.99 13.67 5.87
N LEU A 15 13.68 12.54 5.82
CA LEU A 15 13.86 11.61 6.93
C LEU A 15 15.35 11.37 7.13
N THR A 16 15.79 11.47 8.36
CA THR A 16 17.20 11.19 8.71
C THR A 16 17.24 10.04 9.70
N SER A 17 17.97 8.97 9.35
CA SER A 17 18.17 7.85 10.26
C SER A 17 19.08 8.24 11.44
N LYS A 18 19.06 7.42 12.50
CA LYS A 18 19.99 7.58 13.64
C LYS A 18 21.48 7.53 13.21
N GLU A 19 21.76 6.89 12.08
CA GLU A 19 23.11 6.77 11.49
C GLU A 19 23.44 7.93 10.52
N GLY A 20 22.59 8.95 10.44
CA GLY A 20 22.80 10.11 9.57
C GLY A 20 22.46 9.89 8.09
N LYS A 21 21.94 8.73 7.70
CA LYS A 21 21.50 8.50 6.31
C LYS A 21 20.22 9.30 6.04
N CYS A 22 20.21 10.03 4.93
CA CYS A 22 19.06 10.83 4.51
C CYS A 22 18.25 10.08 3.46
N PHE A 23 16.94 10.08 3.65
CA PHE A 23 15.96 9.68 2.66
C PHE A 23 14.90 10.78 2.52
N ASN A 24 14.46 11.05 1.31
CA ASN A 24 13.47 12.08 1.05
C ASN A 24 12.34 11.53 0.20
N LEU A 25 11.10 11.66 0.66
CA LEU A 25 9.95 11.60 -0.24
C LEU A 25 9.87 12.92 -1.00
N LYS A 26 9.77 12.89 -2.32
CA LYS A 26 9.87 14.09 -3.16
C LYS A 26 8.65 14.27 -4.07
N ASP A 27 7.95 15.40 -3.86
CA ASP A 27 6.85 15.88 -4.70
C ASP A 27 5.77 14.82 -5.01
N ILE A 28 5.45 13.98 -4.02
CA ILE A 28 4.45 12.93 -4.15
C ILE A 28 3.08 13.57 -4.38
N SER A 29 2.45 13.25 -5.51
CA SER A 29 1.11 13.74 -5.87
C SER A 29 0.27 12.61 -6.46
N PHE A 30 -0.94 12.41 -5.90
CA PHE A 30 -1.93 11.46 -6.38
C PHE A 30 -3.29 11.76 -5.75
N GLU A 31 -4.34 11.15 -6.31
CA GLU A 31 -5.71 11.29 -5.84
C GLU A 31 -6.37 9.92 -5.72
N VAL A 32 -7.25 9.74 -4.73
CA VAL A 32 -8.03 8.52 -4.55
C VAL A 32 -9.50 8.88 -4.67
N GLY A 33 -10.19 8.24 -5.58
CA GLY A 33 -11.63 8.35 -5.74
C GLY A 33 -12.39 7.49 -4.73
N ALA A 34 -13.67 7.77 -4.56
CA ALA A 34 -14.57 6.98 -3.73
C ALA A 34 -14.73 5.56 -4.34
N GLY A 35 -14.73 4.54 -3.50
CA GLY A 35 -14.83 3.14 -3.93
C GLY A 35 -13.55 2.54 -4.54
N GLU A 36 -12.42 3.27 -4.57
CA GLU A 36 -11.19 2.80 -5.20
C GLU A 36 -10.26 2.07 -4.23
N VAL A 37 -9.62 1.02 -4.73
CA VAL A 37 -8.49 0.35 -4.10
C VAL A 37 -7.20 0.72 -4.81
N ILE A 38 -6.27 1.39 -4.10
CA ILE A 38 -4.96 1.79 -4.62
C ILE A 38 -3.89 0.82 -4.14
N GLY A 39 -3.24 0.13 -5.06
CA GLY A 39 -2.06 -0.68 -4.80
C GLY A 39 -0.80 0.18 -4.71
N LEU A 40 -0.19 0.27 -3.54
CA LEU A 40 1.07 0.99 -3.32
C LEU A 40 2.25 0.02 -3.50
N ILE A 41 2.97 0.15 -4.60
CA ILE A 41 4.09 -0.73 -4.97
C ILE A 41 5.42 0.01 -5.04
N GLY A 42 6.51 -0.74 -5.00
CA GLY A 42 7.89 -0.24 -5.11
C GLY A 42 8.88 -1.10 -4.32
N ARG A 43 10.16 -0.98 -4.62
CA ARG A 43 11.23 -1.74 -3.93
C ARG A 43 11.30 -1.43 -2.44
N ASN A 44 11.95 -2.32 -1.70
CA ASN A 44 12.24 -2.07 -0.29
C ASN A 44 13.09 -0.79 -0.13
N GLY A 45 12.68 0.06 0.82
CA GLY A 45 13.34 1.33 1.07
C GLY A 45 13.03 2.45 0.06
N CYS A 46 12.06 2.29 -0.85
CA CYS A 46 11.63 3.38 -1.74
C CYS A 46 10.72 4.42 -1.07
N GLY A 47 10.23 4.14 0.16
CA GLY A 47 9.44 5.09 0.94
C GLY A 47 7.95 4.77 1.07
N LYS A 48 7.48 3.56 0.73
CA LYS A 48 6.07 3.16 0.93
C LYS A 48 5.59 3.39 2.36
N THR A 49 6.23 2.77 3.34
CA THR A 49 5.92 2.95 4.77
C THR A 49 6.05 4.41 5.21
N SER A 50 7.03 5.16 4.66
CA SER A 50 7.18 6.59 4.96
C SER A 50 6.01 7.41 4.43
N LEU A 51 5.53 7.12 3.22
CA LEU A 51 4.33 7.74 2.66
C LEU A 51 3.10 7.39 3.49
N ILE A 52 2.92 6.11 3.85
CA ILE A 52 1.84 5.68 4.75
C ILE A 52 1.88 6.46 6.07
N LYS A 53 3.05 6.58 6.71
CA LYS A 53 3.23 7.34 7.95
C LYS A 53 2.91 8.85 7.79
N VAL A 54 3.09 9.42 6.60
CA VAL A 54 2.62 10.77 6.27
C VAL A 54 1.09 10.81 6.15
N LEU A 55 0.50 9.87 5.42
CA LEU A 55 -0.95 9.81 5.21
C LEU A 55 -1.71 9.62 6.53
N ILE A 56 -1.24 8.75 7.42
CA ILE A 56 -1.87 8.53 8.73
C ILE A 56 -1.53 9.62 9.77
N GLY A 57 -0.68 10.61 9.40
CA GLY A 57 -0.32 11.75 10.25
C GLY A 57 0.71 11.45 11.35
N THR A 58 1.36 10.28 11.32
CA THR A 58 2.50 9.95 12.21
C THR A 58 3.72 10.79 11.84
N TYR A 59 3.99 10.94 10.54
CA TYR A 59 5.00 11.88 10.06
C TYR A 59 4.33 13.20 9.68
N ARG A 60 4.55 14.23 10.49
CA ARG A 60 3.99 15.55 10.25
C ARG A 60 4.67 16.24 9.07
N LEU A 61 3.89 16.95 8.26
CA LEU A 61 4.38 17.78 7.14
C LEU A 61 4.78 19.21 7.59
N ASN A 62 4.94 19.45 8.88
CA ASN A 62 5.37 20.74 9.40
C ASN A 62 6.87 20.90 9.25
N ASP A 63 7.35 22.16 9.23
CA ASP A 63 8.77 22.46 9.36
C ASP A 63 9.24 22.09 10.77
N ASP A 64 9.93 20.96 10.81
CA ASP A 64 10.66 20.45 11.96
C ASP A 64 12.14 20.76 11.67
N LEU A 65 12.92 21.09 12.69
CA LEU A 65 14.34 21.47 12.56
C LEU A 65 15.18 20.38 11.89
N VAL A 66 14.79 19.12 12.04
CA VAL A 66 15.55 17.95 11.55
C VAL A 66 14.90 17.32 10.31
N ASN A 67 13.57 17.17 10.31
CA ASN A 67 12.83 16.44 9.29
C ASN A 67 11.79 17.35 8.61
N LYS A 68 12.25 18.20 7.70
CA LYS A 68 11.39 19.12 6.96
C LYS A 68 10.35 18.39 6.13
N GLY A 69 9.13 18.93 6.09
CA GLY A 69 8.03 18.43 5.27
C GLY A 69 7.26 19.57 4.60
N SER A 70 6.80 19.32 3.38
CA SER A 70 6.00 20.26 2.59
C SER A 70 4.86 19.54 1.88
N GLY A 71 4.01 20.30 1.20
CA GLY A 71 2.85 19.78 0.49
C GLY A 71 1.61 19.73 1.37
N LYS A 72 0.55 19.13 0.82
CA LYS A 72 -0.76 19.07 1.44
C LYS A 72 -1.38 17.69 1.27
N VAL A 73 -2.03 17.19 2.32
CA VAL A 73 -2.87 15.99 2.27
C VAL A 73 -4.25 16.37 2.77
N THR A 74 -5.27 16.07 1.98
CA THR A 74 -6.68 16.36 2.31
C THR A 74 -7.48 15.08 2.15
N LEU A 75 -8.28 14.73 3.15
CA LEU A 75 -9.18 13.57 3.15
C LEU A 75 -10.60 14.07 3.39
N ILE A 76 -11.52 13.81 2.46
CA ILE A 76 -12.92 14.29 2.45
C ILE A 76 -13.06 15.77 2.87
N GLY A 77 -12.15 16.61 2.33
CA GLY A 77 -12.11 18.06 2.63
C GLY A 77 -11.32 18.45 3.86
N TYR A 78 -10.97 17.53 4.75
CA TYR A 78 -10.19 17.81 5.96
C TYR A 78 -8.69 17.82 5.67
N ASP A 79 -8.03 18.93 5.98
CA ASP A 79 -6.58 19.08 5.84
C ASP A 79 -5.86 18.39 7.03
N SER A 80 -4.89 17.55 6.73
CA SER A 80 -4.14 16.76 7.74
C SER A 80 -3.42 17.60 8.79
N LYS A 81 -3.14 18.88 8.51
CA LYS A 81 -2.49 19.83 9.44
C LYS A 81 -3.50 20.65 10.23
N LYS A 82 -4.58 21.12 9.57
CA LYS A 82 -5.53 22.10 10.13
C LYS A 82 -6.70 21.45 10.84
N ASN A 83 -7.20 20.33 10.29
CA ASN A 83 -8.38 19.60 10.78
C ASN A 83 -8.00 18.22 11.31
N GLN A 84 -6.97 18.14 12.17
CA GLN A 84 -6.36 16.85 12.56
C GLN A 84 -7.35 15.86 13.17
N LYS A 85 -8.31 16.33 13.97
CA LYS A 85 -9.31 15.47 14.60
C LYS A 85 -10.23 14.83 13.56
N ASP A 86 -10.81 15.64 12.67
CA ASP A 86 -11.76 15.17 11.66
C ASP A 86 -11.04 14.32 10.60
N TYR A 87 -9.82 14.72 10.20
CA TYR A 87 -8.97 13.95 9.34
C TYR A 87 -8.71 12.54 9.89
N ARG A 88 -8.36 12.41 11.18
CA ARG A 88 -8.09 11.12 11.81
C ARG A 88 -9.33 10.27 12.00
N ASN A 89 -10.49 10.88 12.26
CA ASN A 89 -11.75 10.16 12.32
C ASN A 89 -12.20 9.60 10.95
N ALA A 90 -11.81 10.26 9.87
CA ALA A 90 -12.09 9.79 8.50
C ALA A 90 -11.10 8.72 8.01
N LEU A 91 -10.09 8.37 8.80
CA LEU A 91 -8.99 7.48 8.45
C LEU A 91 -8.95 6.26 9.37
N SER A 92 -8.75 5.08 8.81
CA SER A 92 -8.38 3.87 9.53
C SER A 92 -7.09 3.27 8.96
N PHE A 93 -6.41 2.43 9.73
CA PHE A 93 -5.14 1.87 9.29
C PHE A 93 -4.83 0.51 9.93
N VAL A 94 -4.07 -0.30 9.19
CA VAL A 94 -3.48 -1.57 9.63
C VAL A 94 -1.98 -1.52 9.31
N LEU A 95 -1.14 -1.67 10.33
CA LEU A 95 0.31 -1.51 10.22
C LEU A 95 1.05 -2.74 10.75
N ILE A 96 2.20 -3.05 10.14
CA ILE A 96 3.10 -4.07 10.69
C ILE A 96 3.59 -3.65 12.08
N ASP A 97 3.99 -2.38 12.23
CA ASP A 97 4.33 -1.80 13.55
C ASP A 97 3.03 -1.61 14.34
N ASN A 98 2.67 -2.59 15.17
CA ASN A 98 1.44 -2.55 15.96
C ASN A 98 1.35 -1.29 16.82
N PRO A 99 0.32 -0.44 16.63
CA PRO A 99 0.13 0.78 17.40
C PRO A 99 -0.62 0.58 18.73
N PHE A 100 -1.13 -0.61 18.97
CA PHE A 100 -1.95 -0.94 20.14
C PHE A 100 -1.08 -1.36 21.33
N ASP A 101 -1.66 -1.31 22.52
CA ASP A 101 -0.97 -1.71 23.76
C ASP A 101 -0.81 -3.23 23.82
N LYS A 102 0.43 -3.67 23.89
CA LYS A 102 0.80 -5.09 23.86
C LYS A 102 0.42 -5.84 25.13
N THR A 103 0.25 -5.12 26.25
CA THR A 103 -0.10 -5.68 27.57
C THR A 103 -1.61 -5.83 27.76
N LEU A 104 -2.40 -5.39 26.80
CA LEU A 104 -3.86 -5.53 26.82
C LEU A 104 -4.32 -6.60 25.84
N SER A 105 -5.45 -7.21 26.17
CA SER A 105 -6.17 -8.12 25.23
C SER A 105 -6.75 -7.34 24.04
N PRO A 106 -7.20 -8.01 22.95
CA PRO A 106 -7.95 -7.34 21.88
C PRO A 106 -9.14 -6.53 22.40
N ILE A 107 -9.93 -7.08 23.33
CA ILE A 107 -11.07 -6.40 23.93
C ILE A 107 -10.62 -5.16 24.73
N GLY A 108 -9.59 -5.30 25.59
CA GLY A 108 -9.03 -4.20 26.35
C GLY A 108 -8.52 -3.06 25.47
N ASN A 109 -7.92 -3.38 24.33
CA ASN A 109 -7.52 -2.37 23.34
C ASN A 109 -8.74 -1.67 22.71
N GLY A 110 -9.82 -2.41 22.42
CA GLY A 110 -11.08 -1.84 21.95
C GLY A 110 -11.69 -0.86 22.94
N GLU A 111 -11.72 -1.24 24.24
CA GLU A 111 -12.21 -0.39 25.33
C GLU A 111 -11.35 0.87 25.54
N LEU A 112 -10.01 0.72 25.43
CA LEU A 112 -9.08 1.83 25.62
C LEU A 112 -9.10 2.82 24.47
N TYR A 113 -9.01 2.33 23.22
CA TYR A 113 -8.82 3.20 22.04
C TYR A 113 -10.12 3.55 21.33
N GLY A 114 -11.14 2.68 21.36
CA GLY A 114 -12.42 2.89 20.69
C GLY A 114 -13.07 4.25 20.97
N PRO A 115 -13.13 4.73 22.23
CA PRO A 115 -13.73 6.03 22.56
C PRO A 115 -13.09 7.26 21.89
N TYR A 116 -11.87 7.12 21.33
CA TYR A 116 -11.22 8.22 20.60
C TYR A 116 -11.68 8.35 19.15
N TYR A 117 -12.44 7.35 18.61
CA TYR A 117 -12.93 7.33 17.24
C TYR A 117 -14.44 7.54 17.20
N SER A 118 -14.88 8.57 16.49
CA SER A 118 -16.30 8.90 16.37
C SER A 118 -17.06 7.76 15.67
N GLY A 119 -18.13 7.28 16.33
CA GLY A 119 -18.94 6.18 15.80
C GLY A 119 -18.33 4.79 15.92
N PHE A 120 -17.27 4.62 16.73
CA PHE A 120 -16.76 3.29 17.06
C PHE A 120 -17.84 2.46 17.76
N SER A 121 -18.05 1.24 17.29
CA SER A 121 -18.98 0.27 17.86
C SER A 121 -18.22 -0.91 18.43
N MET A 122 -18.29 -1.08 19.74
CA MET A 122 -17.69 -2.23 20.43
C MET A 122 -18.36 -3.54 19.98
N ASP A 123 -19.66 -3.55 19.75
CA ASP A 123 -20.39 -4.74 19.30
C ASP A 123 -19.88 -5.18 17.91
N LYS A 124 -19.74 -4.22 16.98
CA LYS A 124 -19.18 -4.49 15.65
C LYS A 124 -17.72 -4.95 15.72
N TYR A 125 -16.95 -4.41 16.66
CA TYR A 125 -15.58 -4.83 16.88
C TYR A 125 -15.49 -6.29 17.35
N VAL A 126 -16.30 -6.66 18.32
CA VAL A 126 -16.39 -8.06 18.82
C VAL A 126 -16.87 -9.01 17.73
N GLU A 127 -17.86 -8.60 16.94
CA GLU A 127 -18.32 -9.35 15.78
C GLU A 127 -17.19 -9.62 14.77
N ASN A 128 -16.44 -8.58 14.41
CA ASN A 128 -15.30 -8.68 13.50
C ASN A 128 -14.18 -9.56 14.07
N LEU A 129 -13.86 -9.44 15.35
CA LEU A 129 -12.88 -10.32 16.02
C LEU A 129 -13.28 -11.79 15.94
N ASN A 130 -14.57 -12.09 16.14
CA ASN A 130 -15.11 -13.44 15.98
C ASN A 130 -15.04 -13.91 14.52
N LYS A 131 -15.47 -13.08 13.58
CA LYS A 131 -15.42 -13.36 12.13
C LYS A 131 -14.01 -13.69 11.66
N PHE A 132 -13.00 -12.99 12.18
CA PHE A 132 -11.60 -13.18 11.79
C PHE A 132 -10.87 -14.24 12.62
N GLY A 133 -11.58 -14.91 13.53
CA GLY A 133 -11.03 -16.00 14.35
C GLY A 133 -10.04 -15.57 15.43
N VAL A 134 -9.99 -14.26 15.75
CA VAL A 134 -9.12 -13.69 16.79
C VAL A 134 -9.70 -13.91 18.17
N TYR A 135 -11.01 -13.88 18.28
CA TYR A 135 -11.74 -14.02 19.53
C TYR A 135 -12.83 -15.10 19.39
N SER A 136 -13.09 -15.83 20.46
CA SER A 136 -14.18 -16.79 20.51
C SER A 136 -14.73 -16.82 21.95
N GLU A 137 -16.01 -16.49 22.10
CA GLU A 137 -16.71 -16.58 23.39
C GLU A 137 -16.61 -17.98 24.02
N LYS A 138 -16.57 -19.05 23.19
CA LYS A 138 -16.40 -20.42 23.65
C LYS A 138 -15.04 -20.72 24.28
N LYS A 139 -13.99 -20.00 23.91
CA LYS A 139 -12.66 -20.10 24.54
C LYS A 139 -12.60 -19.37 25.88
N TRP A 140 -13.42 -18.34 26.04
CA TRP A 140 -13.45 -17.54 27.27
C TRP A 140 -14.05 -18.26 28.49
N TRP A 141 -15.01 -19.15 28.29
CA TRP A 141 -15.63 -19.94 29.35
C TRP A 141 -14.79 -21.14 29.84
N ARG A 142 -13.73 -21.48 29.14
CA ARG A 142 -13.03 -22.75 29.38
C ARG A 142 -11.81 -22.66 30.29
N ASN A 143 -11.21 -21.52 30.52
CA ASN A 143 -10.07 -21.41 31.43
C ASN A 143 -9.91 -20.01 32.04
N ASP A 144 -9.78 -20.02 33.35
CA ASP A 144 -9.17 -19.00 34.19
C ASP A 144 -9.47 -17.51 33.86
N LYS A 145 -10.13 -16.87 34.80
CA LYS A 145 -10.44 -15.43 34.84
C LYS A 145 -9.22 -14.50 34.74
N ASN A 146 -8.02 -15.03 34.48
CA ASN A 146 -6.75 -14.29 34.49
C ASN A 146 -5.90 -14.40 33.22
N LYS A 147 -6.38 -15.04 32.11
CA LYS A 147 -5.63 -15.09 30.83
C LYS A 147 -6.53 -14.86 29.64
N SER A 148 -7.04 -13.64 29.49
CA SER A 148 -7.26 -13.10 28.13
C SER A 148 -5.85 -12.97 27.51
N SER A 149 -5.58 -13.62 26.37
CA SER A 149 -4.29 -13.49 25.71
C SER A 149 -4.00 -12.04 25.45
N GLU A 150 -2.92 -11.52 26.03
CA GLU A 150 -2.41 -10.17 25.76
C GLU A 150 -1.89 -10.14 24.32
N LEU A 151 -1.83 -8.97 23.70
CA LEU A 151 -1.34 -8.88 22.32
C LEU A 151 0.10 -9.37 22.16
N GLU A 152 0.91 -9.33 23.22
CA GLU A 152 2.29 -9.83 23.17
C GLU A 152 2.38 -11.36 23.01
N ASP A 153 1.35 -12.08 23.42
CA ASP A 153 1.24 -13.55 23.26
C ASP A 153 0.64 -13.98 21.90
N MET A 154 0.16 -13.02 21.12
CA MET A 154 -0.50 -13.27 19.83
C MET A 154 0.50 -13.31 18.68
N SER A 155 0.23 -14.13 17.68
CA SER A 155 0.98 -14.10 16.42
C SER A 155 0.80 -12.77 15.69
N THR A 156 1.77 -12.39 14.85
CA THR A 156 1.67 -11.18 14.02
C THR A 156 0.41 -11.18 13.15
N GLY A 157 0.02 -12.35 12.63
CA GLY A 157 -1.21 -12.50 11.83
C GLY A 157 -2.47 -12.22 12.64
N GLU A 158 -2.56 -12.71 13.88
CA GLU A 158 -3.70 -12.44 14.77
C GLU A 158 -3.77 -10.94 15.14
N VAL A 159 -2.63 -10.32 15.40
CA VAL A 159 -2.56 -8.87 15.68
C VAL A 159 -3.02 -8.06 14.46
N LEU A 160 -2.66 -8.44 13.24
CA LEU A 160 -3.13 -7.79 12.01
C LEU A 160 -4.65 -7.97 11.83
N LYS A 161 -5.18 -9.17 12.07
CA LYS A 161 -6.63 -9.45 12.06
C LYS A 161 -7.38 -8.58 13.09
N MET A 162 -6.82 -8.41 14.29
CA MET A 162 -7.36 -7.51 15.32
C MET A 162 -7.36 -6.05 14.86
N GLN A 163 -6.26 -5.56 14.29
CA GLN A 163 -6.19 -4.20 13.75
C GLN A 163 -7.23 -3.97 12.65
N LEU A 164 -7.42 -4.95 11.76
CA LEU A 164 -8.45 -4.90 10.71
C LEU A 164 -9.86 -4.88 11.34
N ALA A 165 -10.12 -5.73 12.33
CA ALA A 165 -11.40 -5.72 13.05
C ALA A 165 -11.70 -4.36 13.68
N PHE A 166 -10.71 -3.75 14.32
CA PHE A 166 -10.83 -2.41 14.90
C PHE A 166 -11.10 -1.36 13.81
N SER A 167 -10.32 -1.37 12.71
CA SER A 167 -10.41 -0.41 11.62
C SER A 167 -11.78 -0.43 10.92
N LEU A 168 -12.43 -1.58 10.86
CA LEU A 168 -13.78 -1.76 10.29
C LEU A 168 -14.91 -1.45 11.28
N SER A 169 -14.60 -1.07 12.53
CA SER A 169 -15.61 -0.88 13.59
C SER A 169 -16.03 0.57 13.80
N TYR A 170 -15.54 1.50 12.98
CA TYR A 170 -15.99 2.90 12.92
C TYR A 170 -16.06 3.39 11.47
N PRO A 171 -16.83 4.45 11.17
CA PRO A 171 -17.07 4.93 9.82
C PRO A 171 -15.89 5.77 9.30
N SER A 172 -14.80 5.10 8.86
CA SER A 172 -13.69 5.75 8.18
C SER A 172 -13.90 5.75 6.66
N SER A 173 -13.54 6.83 5.98
CA SER A 173 -13.64 6.93 4.50
C SER A 173 -12.44 6.31 3.79
N LEU A 174 -11.30 6.20 4.46
CA LEU A 174 -10.08 5.64 3.91
C LEU A 174 -9.44 4.65 4.88
N LEU A 175 -9.18 3.44 4.40
CA LEU A 175 -8.38 2.44 5.10
C LEU A 175 -6.99 2.36 4.46
N VAL A 176 -5.94 2.59 5.25
CA VAL A 176 -4.53 2.52 4.79
C VAL A 176 -3.86 1.32 5.43
N MET A 177 -3.25 0.46 4.62
CA MET A 177 -2.63 -0.78 5.10
C MET A 177 -1.20 -0.91 4.62
N ASP A 178 -0.29 -1.24 5.55
CA ASP A 178 1.12 -1.49 5.26
C ASP A 178 1.44 -2.98 5.36
N GLU A 179 1.66 -3.64 4.21
CA GLU A 179 2.02 -5.05 4.07
C GLU A 179 1.10 -6.02 4.87
N PRO A 180 -0.25 -5.89 4.80
CA PRO A 180 -1.16 -6.59 5.71
C PRO A 180 -1.22 -8.10 5.49
N THR A 181 -0.82 -8.60 4.31
CA THR A 181 -0.98 -10.01 3.91
C THR A 181 0.23 -10.88 4.21
N GLY A 182 1.41 -10.28 4.42
CA GLY A 182 2.68 -11.00 4.55
C GLY A 182 2.74 -12.01 5.71
N ASN A 183 1.95 -11.81 6.75
CA ASN A 183 1.92 -12.67 7.94
C ASN A 183 0.55 -13.34 8.17
N LEU A 184 -0.36 -13.25 7.20
CA LEU A 184 -1.65 -13.94 7.28
C LEU A 184 -1.53 -15.39 6.81
N ASP A 185 -2.29 -16.28 7.47
CA ASP A 185 -2.47 -17.64 6.98
C ASP A 185 -3.18 -17.65 5.62
N VAL A 186 -2.98 -18.75 4.86
CA VAL A 186 -3.50 -18.87 3.49
C VAL A 186 -5.02 -18.78 3.46
N GLU A 187 -5.70 -19.40 4.43
CA GLU A 187 -7.16 -19.43 4.51
C GLU A 187 -7.74 -18.04 4.74
N PHE A 188 -7.16 -17.28 5.66
CA PHE A 188 -7.61 -15.90 5.92
C PHE A 188 -7.26 -14.94 4.79
N ARG A 189 -6.15 -15.18 4.07
CA ARG A 189 -5.73 -14.31 2.96
C ARG A 189 -6.77 -14.24 1.85
N ASP A 190 -7.41 -15.35 1.51
CA ASP A 190 -8.49 -15.35 0.50
C ASP A 190 -9.72 -14.58 1.01
N SER A 191 -10.12 -14.80 2.25
CA SER A 191 -11.23 -14.07 2.86
C SER A 191 -10.92 -12.58 3.10
N PHE A 192 -9.66 -12.21 3.26
CA PHE A 192 -9.22 -10.83 3.38
C PHE A 192 -9.56 -10.01 2.12
N TYR A 193 -9.34 -10.57 0.93
CA TYR A 193 -9.69 -9.87 -0.31
C TYR A 193 -11.19 -9.60 -0.44
N ASP A 194 -12.02 -10.56 0.01
CA ASP A 194 -13.48 -10.37 0.02
C ASP A 194 -13.88 -9.28 1.02
N VAL A 195 -13.26 -9.25 2.21
CA VAL A 195 -13.48 -8.17 3.19
C VAL A 195 -13.17 -6.79 2.61
N ILE A 196 -12.07 -6.66 1.83
CA ILE A 196 -11.70 -5.39 1.22
C ILE A 196 -12.68 -5.01 0.10
N ARG A 197 -13.11 -5.95 -0.74
CA ARG A 197 -14.13 -5.70 -1.78
C ARG A 197 -15.46 -5.28 -1.17
N ASP A 198 -15.89 -5.96 -0.11
CA ASP A 198 -17.12 -5.60 0.62
C ASP A 198 -17.00 -4.19 1.20
N TYR A 199 -15.83 -3.83 1.75
CA TYR A 199 -15.59 -2.51 2.36
C TYR A 199 -15.72 -1.36 1.36
N VAL A 200 -15.27 -1.53 0.12
CA VAL A 200 -15.34 -0.48 -0.92
C VAL A 200 -16.62 -0.52 -1.73
N SER A 201 -17.47 -1.55 -1.58
CA SER A 201 -18.63 -1.81 -2.43
C SER A 201 -19.73 -0.75 -2.36
N ASP A 202 -19.79 0.02 -1.28
CA ASP A 202 -20.78 1.09 -1.09
C ASP A 202 -20.35 2.43 -1.72
N GLU A 203 -19.19 2.46 -2.38
CA GLU A 203 -18.60 3.66 -3.03
C GLU A 203 -18.39 4.85 -2.07
N LYS A 204 -18.34 4.61 -0.75
CA LYS A 204 -18.04 5.63 0.27
C LYS A 204 -16.70 5.42 0.93
N HIS A 205 -16.19 4.21 0.84
CA HIS A 205 -14.95 3.78 1.46
C HIS A 205 -13.92 3.46 0.38
N SER A 206 -12.67 3.76 0.63
CA SER A 206 -11.55 3.44 -0.27
C SER A 206 -10.38 2.90 0.49
N VAL A 207 -9.46 2.27 -0.21
CA VAL A 207 -8.33 1.56 0.39
C VAL A 207 -7.03 1.97 -0.28
N ILE A 208 -5.97 2.15 0.52
CA ILE A 208 -4.59 2.13 0.05
C ILE A 208 -3.91 0.94 0.70
N ILE A 209 -3.40 0.02 -0.09
CA ILE A 209 -2.73 -1.18 0.39
C ILE A 209 -1.33 -1.30 -0.18
N SER A 210 -0.31 -1.39 0.68
CA SER A 210 1.04 -1.73 0.23
C SER A 210 1.24 -3.23 0.25
N SER A 211 1.95 -3.76 -0.74
CA SER A 211 2.49 -5.12 -0.74
C SER A 211 3.79 -5.18 -1.55
N HIS A 212 4.68 -6.09 -1.18
CA HIS A 212 5.83 -6.48 -1.98
C HIS A 212 5.50 -7.65 -2.93
N ILE A 213 4.31 -8.22 -2.82
CA ILE A 213 3.80 -9.31 -3.67
C ILE A 213 2.92 -8.70 -4.75
N ILE A 214 3.47 -8.59 -5.96
CA ILE A 214 2.80 -7.91 -7.09
C ILE A 214 1.50 -8.60 -7.48
N GLU A 215 1.46 -9.93 -7.43
CA GLU A 215 0.29 -10.73 -7.75
C GLU A 215 -0.90 -10.48 -6.80
N GLU A 216 -0.64 -10.10 -5.55
CA GLU A 216 -1.69 -9.69 -4.60
C GLU A 216 -2.29 -8.34 -5.00
N ILE A 217 -1.43 -7.38 -5.31
CA ILE A 217 -1.86 -6.05 -5.75
C ILE A 217 -2.65 -6.15 -7.06
N GLU A 218 -2.20 -6.98 -8.00
CA GLU A 218 -2.89 -7.19 -9.28
C GLU A 218 -4.32 -7.71 -9.11
N LYS A 219 -4.57 -8.54 -8.10
CA LYS A 219 -5.90 -9.11 -7.82
C LYS A 219 -6.90 -8.14 -7.22
N ILE A 220 -6.43 -7.12 -6.49
CA ILE A 220 -7.30 -6.32 -5.63
C ILE A 220 -7.36 -4.84 -6.02
N SER A 221 -6.33 -4.29 -6.65
CA SER A 221 -6.25 -2.86 -6.89
C SER A 221 -6.86 -2.41 -8.23
N ASP A 222 -7.56 -1.27 -8.20
CA ASP A 222 -8.06 -0.58 -9.40
C ASP A 222 -6.97 0.25 -10.05
N LYS A 223 -6.14 0.90 -9.21
CA LYS A 223 -5.02 1.73 -9.65
C LYS A 223 -3.76 1.38 -8.89
N LEU A 224 -2.63 1.73 -9.49
CA LEU A 224 -1.30 1.55 -8.91
C LEU A 224 -0.68 2.90 -8.59
N LEU A 225 -0.14 3.03 -7.39
CA LEU A 225 0.79 4.07 -7.00
C LEU A 225 2.18 3.45 -6.87
N TRP A 226 3.01 3.65 -7.88
CA TRP A 226 4.36 3.09 -7.90
C TRP A 226 5.39 4.12 -7.44
N ILE A 227 6.02 3.86 -6.32
CA ILE A 227 7.11 4.67 -5.81
C ILE A 227 8.44 4.12 -6.30
N GLY A 228 9.12 4.89 -7.13
CA GLY A 228 10.50 4.64 -7.54
C GLY A 228 11.48 5.23 -6.52
N LYS A 229 12.73 4.75 -6.59
CA LYS A 229 13.84 5.25 -5.77
C LYS A 229 15.02 5.64 -6.67
N ARG A 230 15.66 6.77 -6.36
CA ARG A 230 16.88 7.21 -7.03
C ARG A 230 17.90 7.76 -6.03
N LYS A 231 19.17 7.66 -6.39
CA LYS A 231 20.25 8.30 -5.64
C LYS A 231 20.31 9.79 -6.01
N VAL A 232 20.56 10.61 -5.02
CA VAL A 232 20.79 12.06 -5.15
C VAL A 232 22.00 12.45 -4.32
N ASP A 233 22.53 13.65 -4.48
CA ASP A 233 23.75 14.11 -3.79
C ASP A 233 23.69 13.98 -2.26
N GLU A 234 22.50 14.21 -1.69
CA GLU A 234 22.26 14.14 -0.24
C GLU A 234 21.62 12.82 0.23
N GLY A 235 21.77 11.71 -0.50
CA GLY A 235 21.22 10.41 -0.08
C GLY A 235 20.33 9.73 -1.11
N GLU A 236 19.13 9.33 -0.71
CA GLU A 236 18.16 8.65 -1.57
C GLU A 236 16.82 9.40 -1.60
N GLU A 237 16.14 9.32 -2.71
CA GLU A 237 14.87 10.00 -2.94
C GLU A 237 13.83 9.03 -3.49
N GLY A 238 12.63 8.99 -2.85
CA GLY A 238 11.44 8.32 -3.33
C GLY A 238 10.56 9.30 -4.11
N TYR A 239 10.08 8.90 -5.28
CA TYR A 239 9.23 9.71 -6.16
C TYR A 239 8.14 8.88 -6.80
N VAL A 240 7.05 9.49 -7.27
CA VAL A 240 6.02 8.78 -8.03
C VAL A 240 6.57 8.43 -9.41
N ARG A 241 6.79 7.14 -9.65
CA ARG A 241 7.21 6.61 -10.95
C ARG A 241 6.01 6.45 -11.89
N PHE A 242 4.89 5.98 -11.33
CA PHE A 242 3.64 5.80 -12.05
C PHE A 242 2.45 5.95 -11.09
N PHE A 243 1.38 6.54 -11.58
CA PHE A 243 0.07 6.56 -10.95
C PHE A 243 -1.00 6.46 -12.02
N GLY A 244 -1.81 5.40 -11.99
CA GLY A 244 -2.85 5.13 -12.99
C GLY A 244 -3.40 3.71 -12.86
N THR A 245 -4.25 3.30 -13.80
CA THR A 245 -4.80 1.95 -13.83
C THR A 245 -3.75 0.91 -14.23
N GLN A 246 -4.01 -0.34 -13.90
CA GLN A 246 -3.15 -1.45 -14.33
C GLN A 246 -3.12 -1.58 -15.86
N ASP A 247 -4.24 -1.34 -16.52
CA ASP A 247 -4.34 -1.42 -17.99
C ASP A 247 -3.48 -0.33 -18.66
N GLU A 248 -3.51 0.91 -18.16
CA GLU A 248 -2.63 1.98 -18.64
C GLU A 248 -1.15 1.60 -18.54
N LEU A 249 -0.77 0.93 -17.44
CA LEU A 249 0.61 0.47 -17.28
C LEU A 249 0.94 -0.68 -18.24
N LYS A 250 0.05 -1.68 -18.38
CA LYS A 250 0.23 -2.82 -19.26
C LYS A 250 0.23 -2.41 -20.74
N GLU A 251 -0.56 -1.41 -21.13
CA GLU A 251 -0.56 -0.88 -22.50
C GLU A 251 0.78 -0.23 -22.90
N ARG A 252 1.47 0.33 -21.92
CA ARG A 252 2.76 0.99 -22.13
C ARG A 252 3.90 0.03 -22.42
N TYR A 253 3.82 -1.21 -21.95
CA TYR A 253 4.94 -2.15 -22.02
C TYR A 253 4.62 -3.40 -22.83
N ARG A 254 5.63 -3.92 -23.54
CA ARG A 254 5.57 -5.21 -24.25
C ARG A 254 6.77 -6.06 -23.88
N MET A 255 6.52 -7.35 -23.68
CA MET A 255 7.59 -8.34 -23.71
C MET A 255 7.84 -8.77 -25.13
N VAL A 256 9.08 -8.75 -25.56
CA VAL A 256 9.55 -9.31 -26.84
C VAL A 256 10.35 -10.56 -26.51
N GLU A 257 9.91 -11.71 -27.05
CA GLU A 257 10.53 -13.02 -26.86
C GLU A 257 10.99 -13.54 -28.20
N ALA A 258 12.30 -13.54 -28.47
CA ALA A 258 12.86 -13.89 -29.77
C ALA A 258 14.33 -14.32 -29.65
N ASP A 259 14.92 -14.74 -30.77
CA ASP A 259 16.36 -14.99 -30.85
C ASP A 259 17.17 -13.73 -30.51
N LYS A 260 18.36 -13.93 -29.97
CA LYS A 260 19.30 -12.85 -29.63
C LYS A 260 19.45 -11.81 -30.74
N SER A 261 19.53 -12.28 -32.01
CA SER A 261 19.70 -11.41 -33.18
C SER A 261 18.53 -10.44 -33.42
N VAL A 262 17.32 -10.78 -32.96
CA VAL A 262 16.14 -9.91 -32.98
C VAL A 262 16.15 -8.95 -31.79
N ILE A 263 16.45 -9.46 -30.60
CA ILE A 263 16.55 -8.64 -29.36
C ILE A 263 17.62 -7.56 -29.51
N ASP A 264 18.76 -7.86 -30.13
CA ASP A 264 19.85 -6.89 -30.33
C ASP A 264 19.50 -5.77 -31.34
N LYS A 265 18.43 -5.92 -32.13
CA LYS A 265 17.91 -4.89 -33.05
C LYS A 265 16.90 -3.95 -32.38
N ILE A 266 16.50 -4.19 -31.13
CA ILE A 266 15.57 -3.33 -30.43
C ILE A 266 16.21 -1.94 -30.25
N ASP A 267 15.45 -0.91 -30.62
CA ASP A 267 15.84 0.49 -30.44
C ASP A 267 16.14 0.76 -28.96
N GLY A 268 17.32 1.29 -28.67
CA GLY A 268 17.76 1.60 -27.31
C GLY A 268 16.83 2.55 -26.57
N ASP A 269 16.13 3.45 -27.26
CA ASP A 269 15.17 4.36 -26.65
C ASP A 269 13.89 3.67 -26.15
N MET A 270 13.59 2.49 -26.69
CA MET A 270 12.47 1.66 -26.26
C MET A 270 12.86 0.60 -25.24
N LEU A 271 14.13 0.21 -25.22
CA LEU A 271 14.62 -0.90 -24.38
C LEU A 271 14.62 -0.49 -22.91
N VAL A 272 13.81 -1.16 -22.09
CA VAL A 272 13.81 -1.03 -20.64
C VAL A 272 14.82 -1.97 -20.00
N GLY A 273 14.85 -3.22 -20.46
CA GLY A 273 15.80 -4.20 -19.99
C GLY A 273 15.71 -5.47 -20.81
N LYS A 274 16.77 -6.28 -20.78
CA LYS A 274 16.81 -7.57 -21.50
C LYS A 274 17.53 -8.64 -20.70
N ASP A 275 17.08 -9.88 -20.86
CA ASP A 275 17.77 -11.09 -20.46
C ASP A 275 18.07 -11.90 -21.71
N VAL A 276 19.36 -12.09 -22.03
CA VAL A 276 19.83 -12.75 -23.23
C VAL A 276 20.65 -13.98 -22.86
N ASN A 277 20.22 -15.14 -23.34
CA ASN A 277 20.97 -16.39 -23.23
C ASN A 277 20.89 -17.20 -24.55
N GLU A 278 21.56 -18.33 -24.61
CA GLU A 278 21.65 -19.13 -25.86
C GLU A 278 20.33 -19.82 -26.24
N VAL A 279 19.43 -20.03 -25.28
CA VAL A 279 18.21 -20.84 -25.48
C VAL A 279 16.99 -19.96 -25.61
N HIS A 280 16.93 -18.85 -24.84
CA HIS A 280 15.77 -17.96 -24.78
C HIS A 280 16.22 -16.56 -24.49
N SER A 281 15.83 -15.63 -25.33
CA SER A 281 16.13 -14.20 -25.09
C SER A 281 14.84 -13.41 -25.02
N GLN A 282 14.77 -12.50 -24.07
CA GLN A 282 13.60 -11.67 -23.85
C GLN A 282 13.98 -10.24 -23.47
N ALA A 283 13.12 -9.30 -23.82
CA ALA A 283 13.30 -7.90 -23.52
C ALA A 283 11.98 -7.22 -23.18
N LEU A 284 11.99 -6.35 -22.15
CA LEU A 284 10.89 -5.42 -21.90
C LEU A 284 11.14 -4.14 -22.69
N VAL A 285 10.13 -3.70 -23.43
CA VAL A 285 10.17 -2.46 -24.21
C VAL A 285 9.04 -1.52 -23.82
N ASP A 286 9.35 -0.22 -23.78
CA ASP A 286 8.39 0.88 -23.57
C ASP A 286 7.90 1.37 -24.95
N VAL A 287 6.63 1.12 -25.26
CA VAL A 287 6.02 1.50 -26.54
C VAL A 287 5.28 2.85 -26.45
N SER A 288 5.37 3.57 -25.34
CA SER A 288 4.73 4.88 -25.18
C SER A 288 5.28 5.97 -26.10
N LYS A 289 6.55 5.86 -26.47
CA LYS A 289 7.24 6.85 -27.33
C LYS A 289 7.29 6.45 -28.80
N LYS A 290 7.35 5.15 -29.07
CA LYS A 290 7.53 4.61 -30.41
C LYS A 290 6.87 3.25 -30.53
N LYS A 291 6.19 2.98 -31.63
CA LYS A 291 5.60 1.65 -31.91
C LYS A 291 6.66 0.64 -32.32
N LEU A 292 6.44 -0.62 -31.98
CA LEU A 292 7.24 -1.74 -32.50
C LEU A 292 7.16 -1.81 -34.01
N SER A 293 8.22 -2.31 -34.64
CA SER A 293 8.18 -2.66 -36.05
C SER A 293 7.25 -3.87 -36.25
N LYS A 294 6.67 -4.02 -37.45
CA LYS A 294 5.81 -5.17 -37.77
C LYS A 294 6.50 -6.52 -37.54
N GLU A 295 7.81 -6.58 -37.77
CA GLU A 295 8.62 -7.77 -37.53
C GLU A 295 8.70 -8.09 -36.03
N MET A 296 8.86 -7.08 -35.16
CA MET A 296 8.94 -7.25 -33.69
C MET A 296 7.57 -7.48 -33.03
N GLU A 297 6.49 -6.96 -33.64
CA GLU A 297 5.13 -7.22 -33.14
C GLU A 297 4.79 -8.70 -33.09
N ILE A 298 5.29 -9.51 -34.04
CA ILE A 298 5.06 -10.96 -34.13
C ILE A 298 5.63 -11.69 -32.91
N TYR A 299 6.72 -11.17 -32.35
CA TYR A 299 7.42 -11.72 -31.16
C TYR A 299 7.02 -11.06 -29.87
N SER A 300 6.04 -10.14 -29.90
CA SER A 300 5.67 -9.35 -28.73
C SER A 300 4.32 -9.78 -28.14
N ARG A 301 4.23 -9.67 -26.83
CA ARG A 301 2.99 -9.76 -26.06
C ARG A 301 2.89 -8.64 -25.04
N TYR A 302 1.72 -8.44 -24.46
CA TYR A 302 1.61 -7.57 -23.29
C TYR A 302 2.46 -8.13 -22.14
N ALA A 303 3.20 -7.26 -21.49
CA ALA A 303 3.93 -7.62 -20.29
C ALA A 303 2.97 -7.68 -19.10
N ASP A 304 3.16 -8.66 -18.21
CA ASP A 304 2.45 -8.67 -16.94
C ASP A 304 3.09 -7.70 -15.94
N LEU A 305 2.39 -7.42 -14.83
CA LEU A 305 2.86 -6.48 -13.80
C LEU A 305 4.18 -6.90 -13.18
N LYS A 306 4.39 -8.19 -12.98
CA LYS A 306 5.61 -8.73 -12.38
C LYS A 306 6.82 -8.55 -13.30
N GLU A 307 6.64 -8.78 -14.59
CA GLU A 307 7.67 -8.55 -15.62
C GLU A 307 8.01 -7.06 -15.71
N ILE A 308 6.99 -6.20 -15.78
CA ILE A 308 7.20 -4.75 -15.80
C ILE A 308 8.00 -4.31 -14.58
N PHE A 309 7.56 -4.73 -13.39
CA PHE A 309 8.23 -4.39 -12.13
C PHE A 309 9.66 -4.90 -12.10
N TYR A 310 9.88 -6.15 -12.51
CA TYR A 310 11.21 -6.77 -12.53
C TYR A 310 12.22 -6.00 -13.38
N TYR A 311 11.85 -5.67 -14.64
CA TYR A 311 12.78 -4.98 -15.53
C TYR A 311 12.96 -3.50 -15.21
N VAL A 312 11.86 -2.80 -14.88
CA VAL A 312 11.90 -1.37 -14.57
C VAL A 312 12.66 -1.08 -13.28
N GLU A 313 12.59 -1.97 -12.30
CA GLU A 313 13.30 -1.80 -11.02
C GLU A 313 14.79 -2.22 -11.07
N ARG A 314 15.24 -2.84 -12.16
CA ARG A 314 16.68 -3.13 -12.38
C ARG A 314 17.45 -1.92 -12.90
N LEU A 315 16.75 -0.91 -13.43
CA LEU A 315 17.33 0.36 -13.85
C LEU A 315 17.70 1.22 -12.62
#